data_8a43b040f8752a86f11ed19ffce95c60
#
_entry.id   8a43b040f8752a86f11ed19ffce95c60
#
_cell.length_a   1.000
_cell.length_b   1.000
_cell.length_c   1.000
_cell.angle_alpha   90.00
_cell.angle_beta   90.00
_cell.angle_gamma   90.00
#
_symmetry.space_group_name_H-M   'P 1'
#
loop_
_entity.id
_entity.type
_entity.pdbx_description
1 polymer ?
#
loop_
_entity_poly.entity_id
_entity_poly.type
_entity_poly.pdbx_seq_one_letter_code
_entity_poly.pdbx_strand_id
1 'polypeptide(L)'
;MLKFDFKEKVVLITGAGSGIGEECAKEFSNCGATIVLCDNKEDRIRKVKEEISEAGGKAIACKVDVTDYKMIEKLVAFVVEKLGRIDIVVNSAGICKLVPIDEMPIETVDALIDINLKGTVYMCKALTPVLKKQKFGKIINMSSIAGRICNSGLNVYATTKAGIMAISSSMARELAPYNVNVNSVLPGIVRTNMWEGILDDFTNKDDSIREETFKQSTAAIPLGRPQTVGDIASMVLYLASDEAKNITAQNIAVDGGYTFDI
;
A
#
# COMPACT_ATOMS: atom_id res chain seq x y z
N MET A 1 -5.39 4.77 25.37
CA MET A 1 -4.99 4.98 23.96
C MET A 1 -4.00 3.87 23.63
N LEU A 2 -4.30 3.02 22.64
CA LEU A 2 -3.35 2.01 22.16
C LEU A 2 -2.09 2.76 21.68
N LYS A 3 -0.96 2.54 22.33
CA LYS A 3 0.35 2.99 21.83
C LYS A 3 0.99 1.81 21.14
N PHE A 4 1.09 1.84 19.83
CA PHE A 4 1.87 0.86 19.10
C PHE A 4 3.36 1.05 19.42
N ASP A 5 4.07 -0.06 19.61
CA ASP A 5 5.53 -0.08 19.81
C ASP A 5 6.15 -0.98 18.75
N PHE A 6 6.90 -0.37 17.84
CA PHE A 6 7.62 -1.07 16.77
C PHE A 6 9.15 -0.95 16.95
N LYS A 7 9.61 -0.68 18.17
CA LYS A 7 11.05 -0.69 18.46
C LYS A 7 11.66 -2.02 18.00
N GLU A 8 12.87 -1.94 17.44
CA GLU A 8 13.61 -3.09 16.89
C GLU A 8 12.93 -3.80 15.70
N LYS A 9 11.78 -3.31 15.22
CA LYS A 9 11.14 -3.84 14.00
C LYS A 9 11.70 -3.16 12.76
N VAL A 10 11.88 -3.94 11.72
CA VAL A 10 12.24 -3.48 10.37
C VAL A 10 10.99 -3.50 9.50
N VAL A 11 10.60 -2.34 9.00
CA VAL A 11 9.42 -2.13 8.17
C VAL A 11 9.84 -1.76 6.75
N LEU A 12 9.51 -2.60 5.78
CA LEU A 12 9.77 -2.36 4.36
C LEU A 12 8.49 -1.86 3.69
N ILE A 13 8.55 -0.71 3.03
CA ILE A 13 7.38 -0.06 2.42
C ILE A 13 7.67 0.26 0.97
N THR A 14 6.89 -0.27 0.03
CA THR A 14 6.93 0.11 -1.38
C THR A 14 5.97 1.27 -1.65
N GLY A 15 6.29 2.15 -2.63
CA GLY A 15 5.54 3.38 -2.85
C GLY A 15 5.67 4.36 -1.68
N ALA A 16 6.81 4.32 -0.97
CA ALA A 16 7.05 5.10 0.24
C ALA A 16 7.38 6.59 -0.03
N GLY A 17 7.47 6.99 -1.29
CA GLY A 17 7.79 8.36 -1.67
C GLY A 17 6.62 9.33 -1.69
N SER A 18 5.37 8.88 -1.48
CA SER A 18 4.20 9.77 -1.47
C SER A 18 2.96 9.10 -0.85
N GLY A 19 1.99 9.93 -0.44
CA GLY A 19 0.64 9.53 -0.07
C GLY A 19 0.58 8.53 1.08
N ILE A 20 -0.16 7.43 0.91
CA ILE A 20 -0.37 6.43 1.97
C ILE A 20 0.94 5.75 2.39
N GLY A 21 1.82 5.42 1.43
CA GLY A 21 3.10 4.77 1.74
C GLY A 21 4.04 5.68 2.54
N GLU A 22 4.11 6.96 2.19
CA GLU A 22 4.85 7.99 2.94
C GLU A 22 4.33 8.15 4.36
N GLU A 23 3.00 8.26 4.52
CA GLU A 23 2.38 8.39 5.84
C GLU A 23 2.63 7.16 6.71
N CYS A 24 2.47 5.95 6.16
CA CYS A 24 2.82 4.72 6.88
C CYS A 24 4.27 4.74 7.35
N ALA A 25 5.21 5.21 6.51
CA ALA A 25 6.62 5.28 6.86
C ALA A 25 6.87 6.21 8.06
N LYS A 26 6.24 7.38 8.06
CA LYS A 26 6.34 8.36 9.16
C LYS A 26 5.73 7.80 10.44
N GLU A 27 4.53 7.23 10.38
CA GLU A 27 3.84 6.71 11.55
C GLU A 27 4.55 5.49 12.16
N PHE A 28 5.05 4.54 11.36
CA PHE A 28 5.89 3.46 11.87
C PHE A 28 7.17 3.97 12.52
N SER A 29 7.81 5.00 11.93
CA SER A 29 9.00 5.63 12.50
C SER A 29 8.69 6.31 13.84
N ASN A 30 7.57 7.02 13.96
CA ASN A 30 7.10 7.64 15.20
C ASN A 30 6.86 6.60 16.30
N CYS A 31 6.56 5.36 15.92
CA CYS A 31 6.42 4.22 16.83
C CYS A 31 7.73 3.42 17.04
N GLY A 32 8.87 3.93 16.59
CA GLY A 32 10.21 3.41 16.89
C GLY A 32 10.78 2.41 15.88
N ALA A 33 10.11 2.13 14.77
CA ALA A 33 10.59 1.21 13.74
C ALA A 33 11.80 1.77 12.97
N THR A 34 12.61 0.85 12.41
CA THR A 34 13.56 1.17 11.34
C THR A 34 12.88 0.98 9.99
N ILE A 35 12.84 2.04 9.16
CA ILE A 35 12.10 2.07 7.92
C ILE A 35 13.01 1.81 6.71
N VAL A 36 12.58 0.94 5.82
CA VAL A 36 13.16 0.75 4.47
C VAL A 36 12.18 1.34 3.46
N LEU A 37 12.50 2.54 2.98
CA LEU A 37 11.71 3.30 2.02
C LEU A 37 12.04 2.84 0.60
N CYS A 38 11.06 2.29 -0.11
CA CYS A 38 11.22 1.80 -1.48
C CYS A 38 10.30 2.57 -2.44
N ASP A 39 10.87 3.13 -3.49
CA ASP A 39 10.14 3.82 -4.57
C ASP A 39 11.00 3.87 -5.83
N ASN A 40 10.39 4.03 -7.01
CA ASN A 40 11.11 4.26 -8.25
C ASN A 40 11.57 5.72 -8.41
N LYS A 41 11.03 6.66 -7.62
CA LYS A 41 11.39 8.08 -7.54
C LYS A 41 12.33 8.31 -6.37
N GLU A 42 13.64 8.27 -6.65
CA GLU A 42 14.68 8.35 -5.63
C GLU A 42 14.64 9.65 -4.83
N ASP A 43 14.37 10.77 -5.50
CA ASP A 43 14.23 12.09 -4.91
C ASP A 43 13.16 12.13 -3.81
N ARG A 44 12.02 11.48 -4.05
CA ARG A 44 10.91 11.44 -3.09
C ARG A 44 11.29 10.68 -1.81
N ILE A 45 11.86 9.48 -1.95
CA ILE A 45 12.24 8.69 -0.76
C ILE A 45 13.44 9.30 -0.01
N ARG A 46 14.30 10.05 -0.68
CA ARG A 46 15.35 10.83 0.00
C ARG A 46 14.74 11.92 0.89
N LYS A 47 13.76 12.66 0.37
CA LYS A 47 13.04 13.67 1.15
C LYS A 47 12.35 13.06 2.37
N VAL A 48 11.59 11.97 2.19
CA VAL A 48 10.92 11.28 3.30
C VAL A 48 11.92 10.76 4.33
N LYS A 49 13.08 10.24 3.89
CA LYS A 49 14.17 9.82 4.78
C LYS A 49 14.71 10.99 5.61
N GLU A 50 14.90 12.15 5.01
CA GLU A 50 15.38 13.37 5.69
C GLU A 50 14.36 13.78 6.77
N GLU A 51 13.08 13.87 6.44
CA GLU A 51 12.01 14.21 7.38
C GLU A 51 11.94 13.21 8.56
N ILE A 52 12.07 11.90 8.29
CA ILE A 52 12.14 10.87 9.35
C ILE A 52 13.39 11.08 10.23
N SER A 53 14.53 11.38 9.62
CA SER A 53 15.78 11.57 10.36
C SER A 53 15.76 12.82 11.23
N GLU A 54 15.18 13.92 10.74
CA GLU A 54 14.96 15.16 11.49
C GLU A 54 14.05 14.96 12.70
N ALA A 55 13.05 14.05 12.58
CA ALA A 55 12.19 13.63 13.69
C ALA A 55 12.87 12.63 14.64
N GLY A 56 14.14 12.28 14.43
CA GLY A 56 14.91 11.36 15.28
C GLY A 56 14.70 9.88 14.94
N GLY A 57 14.00 9.56 13.87
CA GLY A 57 13.76 8.20 13.39
C GLY A 57 14.92 7.61 12.58
N LYS A 58 14.78 6.35 12.20
CA LYS A 58 15.77 5.61 11.40
C LYS A 58 15.16 5.17 10.06
N ALA A 59 15.76 5.59 8.94
CA ALA A 59 15.30 5.19 7.62
C ALA A 59 16.46 4.95 6.63
N ILE A 60 16.25 4.00 5.72
CA ILE A 60 17.10 3.71 4.57
C ILE A 60 16.26 3.90 3.32
N ALA A 61 16.75 4.70 2.36
CA ALA A 61 16.11 4.90 1.07
C ALA A 61 16.72 3.95 0.03
N CYS A 62 15.87 3.18 -0.63
CA CYS A 62 16.25 2.21 -1.66
C CYS A 62 15.43 2.47 -2.94
N LYS A 63 16.06 2.92 -4.00
CA LYS A 63 15.40 3.03 -5.31
C LYS A 63 15.08 1.64 -5.84
N VAL A 64 13.79 1.37 -6.05
CA VAL A 64 13.31 0.05 -6.51
C VAL A 64 12.16 0.23 -7.50
N ASP A 65 12.23 -0.46 -8.62
CA ASP A 65 11.11 -0.68 -9.51
C ASP A 65 10.49 -2.05 -9.16
N VAL A 66 9.22 -2.03 -8.71
CA VAL A 66 8.51 -3.25 -8.32
C VAL A 66 8.20 -4.17 -9.48
N THR A 67 8.35 -3.72 -10.72
CA THR A 67 8.21 -4.54 -11.93
C THR A 67 9.47 -5.36 -12.26
N ASP A 68 10.61 -5.01 -11.65
CA ASP A 68 11.88 -5.75 -11.79
C ASP A 68 12.10 -6.71 -10.62
N TYR A 69 11.78 -7.99 -10.85
CA TYR A 69 11.94 -9.03 -9.81
C TYR A 69 13.39 -9.18 -9.32
N LYS A 70 14.39 -9.03 -10.21
CA LYS A 70 15.80 -9.11 -9.81
C LYS A 70 16.22 -7.95 -8.90
N MET A 71 15.66 -6.77 -9.13
CA MET A 71 15.89 -5.61 -8.27
C MET A 71 15.28 -5.85 -6.87
N ILE A 72 14.10 -6.46 -6.82
CA ILE A 72 13.45 -6.84 -5.55
C ILE A 72 14.26 -7.90 -4.79
N GLU A 73 14.78 -8.94 -5.47
CA GLU A 73 15.64 -9.96 -4.83
C GLU A 73 16.90 -9.32 -4.21
N LYS A 74 17.54 -8.40 -4.94
CA LYS A 74 18.69 -7.63 -4.42
C LYS A 74 18.32 -6.77 -3.23
N LEU A 75 17.17 -6.10 -3.26
CA LEU A 75 16.67 -5.32 -2.14
C LEU A 75 16.50 -6.18 -0.89
N VAL A 76 15.79 -7.31 -1.00
CA VAL A 76 15.54 -8.22 0.12
C VAL A 76 16.86 -8.74 0.71
N ALA A 77 17.80 -9.16 -0.14
CA ALA A 77 19.11 -9.61 0.29
C ALA A 77 19.90 -8.50 1.03
N PHE A 78 19.91 -7.29 0.47
CA PHE A 78 20.56 -6.12 1.08
C PHE A 78 19.97 -5.79 2.46
N VAL A 79 18.64 -5.79 2.59
CA VAL A 79 17.99 -5.48 3.87
C VAL A 79 18.31 -6.54 4.93
N VAL A 80 18.26 -7.82 4.55
CA VAL A 80 18.60 -8.92 5.47
C VAL A 80 20.08 -8.88 5.87
N GLU A 81 21.00 -8.59 4.94
CA GLU A 81 22.42 -8.43 5.25
C GLU A 81 22.67 -7.25 6.20
N LYS A 82 22.04 -6.11 5.94
CA LYS A 82 22.30 -4.86 6.67
C LYS A 82 21.57 -4.78 8.02
N LEU A 83 20.34 -5.28 8.10
CA LEU A 83 19.46 -5.13 9.27
C LEU A 83 19.14 -6.47 9.97
N GLY A 84 19.52 -7.60 9.39
CA GLY A 84 19.36 -8.94 9.95
C GLY A 84 17.95 -9.53 9.82
N ARG A 85 16.93 -8.70 9.52
CA ARG A 85 15.52 -9.11 9.53
C ARG A 85 14.63 -8.19 8.69
N ILE A 86 13.42 -8.68 8.37
CA ILE A 86 12.29 -7.89 7.85
C ILE A 86 11.06 -8.36 8.61
N ASP A 87 10.44 -7.48 9.39
CA ASP A 87 9.31 -7.85 10.26
C ASP A 87 7.96 -7.55 9.63
N ILE A 88 7.87 -6.39 9.01
CA ILE A 88 6.62 -5.85 8.46
C ILE A 88 6.88 -5.40 7.03
N VAL A 89 5.94 -5.74 6.16
CA VAL A 89 5.96 -5.33 4.77
C VAL A 89 4.66 -4.63 4.42
N VAL A 90 4.75 -3.43 3.87
CA VAL A 90 3.61 -2.69 3.34
C VAL A 90 3.79 -2.53 1.83
N ASN A 91 3.03 -3.29 1.05
CA ASN A 91 3.01 -3.19 -0.40
C ASN A 91 2.02 -2.10 -0.81
N SER A 92 2.51 -0.85 -0.94
CA SER A 92 1.71 0.33 -1.27
C SER A 92 2.02 0.94 -2.64
N ALA A 93 3.02 0.43 -3.36
CA ALA A 93 3.29 0.87 -4.74
C ALA A 93 2.08 0.58 -5.65
N GLY A 94 1.68 1.57 -6.41
CA GLY A 94 0.56 1.41 -7.34
C GLY A 94 0.27 2.66 -8.13
N ILE A 95 -0.44 2.47 -9.24
CA ILE A 95 -0.96 3.52 -10.12
C ILE A 95 -2.46 3.30 -10.37
N CYS A 96 -3.15 4.36 -10.73
CA CYS A 96 -4.55 4.31 -11.16
C CYS A 96 -4.72 5.11 -12.44
N LYS A 97 -5.61 4.63 -13.31
CA LYS A 97 -6.10 5.35 -14.46
C LYS A 97 -7.59 5.09 -14.59
N LEU A 98 -8.33 6.15 -14.94
CA LEU A 98 -9.76 6.11 -15.19
C LEU A 98 -9.97 6.31 -16.68
N VAL A 99 -10.19 5.22 -17.40
CA VAL A 99 -10.39 5.22 -18.88
C VAL A 99 -11.38 4.12 -19.24
N PRO A 100 -12.35 4.36 -20.13
CA PRO A 100 -13.21 3.30 -20.70
C PRO A 100 -12.37 2.18 -21.29
N ILE A 101 -12.87 0.95 -21.23
CA ILE A 101 -12.06 -0.24 -21.61
C ILE A 101 -11.67 -0.24 -23.09
N ASP A 102 -12.54 0.23 -23.96
CA ASP A 102 -12.34 0.31 -25.41
C ASP A 102 -11.39 1.45 -25.84
N GLU A 103 -11.19 2.43 -24.95
CA GLU A 103 -10.28 3.56 -25.16
C GLU A 103 -8.94 3.40 -24.45
N MET A 104 -8.81 2.38 -23.58
CA MET A 104 -7.61 2.20 -22.74
C MET A 104 -6.41 1.72 -23.58
N PRO A 105 -5.29 2.47 -23.63
CA PRO A 105 -4.08 2.02 -24.32
C PRO A 105 -3.55 0.71 -23.71
N ILE A 106 -3.05 -0.18 -24.55
CA ILE A 106 -2.49 -1.47 -24.10
C ILE A 106 -1.33 -1.26 -23.10
N GLU A 107 -0.50 -0.27 -23.33
CA GLU A 107 0.61 0.10 -22.44
C GLU A 107 0.11 0.50 -21.04
N THR A 108 -1.08 1.09 -20.95
CA THR A 108 -1.74 1.42 -19.68
C THR A 108 -2.25 0.15 -19.00
N VAL A 109 -2.83 -0.79 -19.75
CA VAL A 109 -3.24 -2.10 -19.23
C VAL A 109 -2.04 -2.83 -18.65
N ASP A 110 -0.96 -2.93 -19.41
CA ASP A 110 0.27 -3.60 -18.99
C ASP A 110 0.87 -2.94 -17.75
N ALA A 111 0.97 -1.62 -17.72
CA ALA A 111 1.49 -0.88 -16.58
C ALA A 111 0.66 -1.09 -15.30
N LEU A 112 -0.66 -1.07 -15.40
CA LEU A 112 -1.56 -1.33 -14.27
C LEU A 112 -1.36 -2.73 -13.71
N ILE A 113 -1.27 -3.75 -14.58
CA ILE A 113 -1.05 -5.14 -14.18
C ILE A 113 0.34 -5.31 -13.59
N ASP A 114 1.36 -4.80 -14.27
CA ASP A 114 2.75 -4.98 -13.88
C ASP A 114 3.08 -4.33 -12.55
N ILE A 115 2.66 -3.08 -12.36
CA ILE A 115 2.97 -2.35 -11.14
C ILE A 115 2.09 -2.83 -9.98
N ASN A 116 0.76 -2.82 -10.14
CA ASN A 116 -0.15 -3.05 -9.02
C ASN A 116 -0.18 -4.52 -8.60
N LEU A 117 -0.33 -5.43 -9.55
CA LEU A 117 -0.53 -6.85 -9.27
C LEU A 117 0.80 -7.61 -9.25
N LYS A 118 1.53 -7.61 -10.36
CA LYS A 118 2.81 -8.35 -10.43
C LYS A 118 3.82 -7.82 -9.43
N GLY A 119 3.93 -6.49 -9.27
CA GLY A 119 4.82 -5.89 -8.28
C GLY A 119 4.53 -6.36 -6.86
N THR A 120 3.26 -6.41 -6.45
CA THR A 120 2.84 -6.96 -5.15
C THR A 120 3.19 -8.45 -5.04
N VAL A 121 2.91 -9.26 -6.08
CA VAL A 121 3.23 -10.69 -6.11
C VAL A 121 4.74 -10.92 -6.02
N TYR A 122 5.54 -10.14 -6.74
CA TYR A 122 7.00 -10.24 -6.73
C TYR A 122 7.59 -9.94 -5.36
N MET A 123 7.14 -8.87 -4.72
CA MET A 123 7.54 -8.55 -3.35
C MET A 123 7.19 -9.69 -2.38
N CYS A 124 5.96 -10.16 -2.42
CA CYS A 124 5.52 -11.29 -1.60
C CYS A 124 6.36 -12.54 -1.84
N LYS A 125 6.64 -12.88 -3.10
CA LYS A 125 7.46 -14.04 -3.48
C LYS A 125 8.89 -13.94 -2.93
N ALA A 126 9.54 -12.79 -3.09
CA ALA A 126 10.92 -12.59 -2.65
C ALA A 126 11.06 -12.61 -1.12
N LEU A 127 10.06 -12.11 -0.40
CA LEU A 127 10.04 -12.04 1.06
C LEU A 127 9.70 -13.37 1.74
N THR A 128 8.91 -14.22 1.09
CA THR A 128 8.41 -15.48 1.67
C THR A 128 9.50 -16.37 2.29
N PRO A 129 10.66 -16.62 1.65
CA PRO A 129 11.72 -17.43 2.23
C PRO A 129 12.28 -16.84 3.54
N VAL A 130 12.44 -15.52 3.59
CA VAL A 130 12.94 -14.80 4.78
C VAL A 130 11.96 -14.95 5.93
N LEU A 131 10.67 -14.67 5.70
CA LEU A 131 9.62 -14.73 6.71
C LEU A 131 9.39 -16.15 7.22
N LYS A 132 9.42 -17.16 6.34
CA LYS A 132 9.35 -18.59 6.73
C LYS A 132 10.53 -18.97 7.65
N LYS A 133 11.75 -18.51 7.33
CA LYS A 133 12.93 -18.75 8.15
C LYS A 133 12.85 -18.06 9.52
N GLN A 134 12.36 -16.82 9.55
CA GLN A 134 12.18 -16.04 10.78
C GLN A 134 11.06 -16.58 11.68
N LYS A 135 10.09 -17.32 11.13
CA LYS A 135 8.85 -17.74 11.80
C LYS A 135 8.07 -16.56 12.41
N PHE A 136 8.12 -15.46 11.75
CA PHE A 136 7.42 -14.22 12.10
C PHE A 136 7.35 -13.30 10.87
N GLY A 137 6.24 -12.61 10.72
CA GLY A 137 6.08 -11.54 9.74
C GLY A 137 4.66 -11.00 9.65
N LYS A 138 4.55 -9.77 9.18
CA LYS A 138 3.29 -9.11 8.87
C LYS A 138 3.36 -8.57 7.45
N ILE A 139 2.47 -8.98 6.58
CA ILE A 139 2.33 -8.45 5.22
C ILE A 139 1.01 -7.72 5.12
N ILE A 140 1.06 -6.45 4.77
CA ILE A 140 -0.12 -5.62 4.51
C ILE A 140 -0.07 -5.16 3.05
N ASN A 141 -1.00 -5.65 2.26
CA ASN A 141 -1.11 -5.32 0.84
C ASN A 141 -2.15 -4.21 0.63
N MET A 142 -1.78 -3.15 -0.08
CA MET A 142 -2.70 -2.05 -0.39
C MET A 142 -3.56 -2.40 -1.58
N SER A 143 -4.82 -2.79 -1.30
CA SER A 143 -5.85 -2.96 -2.30
C SER A 143 -6.63 -1.65 -2.51
N SER A 144 -7.92 -1.70 -2.70
CA SER A 144 -8.86 -0.58 -2.83
C SER A 144 -10.29 -1.10 -2.72
N ILE A 145 -11.23 -0.24 -2.31
CA ILE A 145 -12.66 -0.53 -2.46
C ILE A 145 -13.05 -0.80 -3.92
N ALA A 146 -12.33 -0.23 -4.89
CA ALA A 146 -12.55 -0.50 -6.30
C ALA A 146 -12.44 -1.99 -6.66
N GLY A 147 -11.66 -2.78 -5.91
CA GLY A 147 -11.60 -4.22 -6.07
C GLY A 147 -12.86 -4.98 -5.63
N ARG A 148 -13.78 -4.33 -4.90
CA ARG A 148 -15.09 -4.87 -4.51
C ARG A 148 -16.23 -4.34 -5.38
N ILE A 149 -16.27 -3.02 -5.63
CA ILE A 149 -17.41 -2.36 -6.27
C ILE A 149 -17.27 -2.14 -7.78
N CYS A 150 -16.08 -2.28 -8.34
CA CYS A 150 -15.79 -2.31 -9.79
C CYS A 150 -16.49 -1.19 -10.59
N ASN A 151 -16.23 0.07 -10.24
CA ASN A 151 -16.83 1.22 -10.93
C ASN A 151 -16.40 1.30 -12.41
N SER A 152 -17.29 1.82 -13.25
CA SER A 152 -17.00 2.09 -14.68
C SER A 152 -15.74 2.96 -14.84
N GLY A 153 -14.95 2.67 -15.86
CA GLY A 153 -13.67 3.34 -16.14
C GLY A 153 -12.48 2.87 -15.31
N LEU A 154 -12.71 2.14 -14.21
CA LEU A 154 -11.65 1.57 -13.36
C LEU A 154 -11.37 0.09 -13.66
N ASN A 155 -11.83 -0.44 -14.78
CA ASN A 155 -11.86 -1.87 -15.11
C ASN A 155 -10.57 -2.65 -14.76
N VAL A 156 -9.45 -2.29 -15.36
CA VAL A 156 -8.16 -2.98 -15.13
C VAL A 156 -7.63 -2.68 -13.73
N TYR A 157 -7.76 -1.44 -13.26
CA TYR A 157 -7.37 -1.09 -11.89
C TYR A 157 -8.12 -1.95 -10.86
N ALA A 158 -9.44 -2.02 -10.97
CA ALA A 158 -10.29 -2.83 -10.10
C ALA A 158 -9.90 -4.31 -10.13
N THR A 159 -9.62 -4.85 -11.32
CA THR A 159 -9.13 -6.22 -11.50
C THR A 159 -7.81 -6.44 -10.74
N THR A 160 -6.85 -5.52 -10.84
CA THR A 160 -5.58 -5.65 -10.10
C THR A 160 -5.82 -5.62 -8.59
N LYS A 161 -6.72 -4.77 -8.09
CA LYS A 161 -7.03 -4.63 -6.66
C LYS A 161 -7.82 -5.83 -6.12
N ALA A 162 -8.73 -6.42 -6.91
CA ALA A 162 -9.36 -7.70 -6.59
C ALA A 162 -8.33 -8.84 -6.54
N GLY A 163 -7.39 -8.88 -7.49
CA GLY A 163 -6.29 -9.85 -7.49
C GLY A 163 -5.40 -9.75 -6.24
N ILE A 164 -5.15 -8.53 -5.73
CA ILE A 164 -4.40 -8.32 -4.47
C ILE A 164 -5.16 -8.90 -3.27
N MET A 165 -6.47 -8.79 -3.20
CA MET A 165 -7.27 -9.42 -2.14
C MET A 165 -7.14 -10.95 -2.20
N ALA A 166 -7.26 -11.51 -3.39
CA ALA A 166 -7.17 -12.96 -3.61
C ALA A 166 -5.80 -13.52 -3.22
N ILE A 167 -4.70 -12.90 -3.67
CA ILE A 167 -3.35 -13.34 -3.31
C ILE A 167 -3.08 -13.19 -1.81
N SER A 168 -3.56 -12.12 -1.18
CA SER A 168 -3.41 -11.89 0.26
C SER A 168 -4.06 -13.00 1.06
N SER A 169 -5.30 -13.38 0.72
CA SER A 169 -6.04 -14.44 1.40
C SER A 169 -5.43 -15.82 1.18
N SER A 170 -4.90 -16.10 -0.01
CA SER A 170 -4.22 -17.36 -0.34
C SER A 170 -2.90 -17.49 0.44
N MET A 171 -2.05 -16.45 0.39
CA MET A 171 -0.78 -16.44 1.10
C MET A 171 -0.93 -16.49 2.61
N ALA A 172 -1.97 -15.89 3.16
CA ALA A 172 -2.26 -15.98 4.59
C ALA A 172 -2.37 -17.42 5.07
N ARG A 173 -3.06 -18.28 4.30
CA ARG A 173 -3.20 -19.72 4.60
C ARG A 173 -1.87 -20.46 4.43
N GLU A 174 -1.10 -20.14 3.39
CA GLU A 174 0.21 -20.76 3.14
C GLU A 174 1.21 -20.42 4.24
N LEU A 175 1.19 -19.18 4.73
CA LEU A 175 2.19 -18.66 5.65
C LEU A 175 1.79 -18.77 7.14
N ALA A 176 0.54 -19.11 7.46
CA ALA A 176 0.06 -19.29 8.83
C ALA A 176 0.90 -20.27 9.66
N PRO A 177 1.37 -21.44 9.13
CA PRO A 177 2.23 -22.35 9.88
C PRO A 177 3.58 -21.75 10.30
N TYR A 178 3.96 -20.63 9.68
CA TYR A 178 5.21 -19.90 9.98
C TYR A 178 4.97 -18.66 10.85
N ASN A 179 3.77 -18.51 11.44
CA ASN A 179 3.41 -17.34 12.24
C ASN A 179 3.53 -16.01 11.46
N VAL A 180 3.11 -16.02 10.20
CA VAL A 180 3.08 -14.83 9.33
C VAL A 180 1.64 -14.47 9.04
N ASN A 181 1.25 -13.24 9.36
CA ASN A 181 -0.06 -12.70 9.00
C ASN A 181 0.01 -11.99 7.64
N VAL A 182 -0.99 -12.20 6.81
CA VAL A 182 -1.15 -11.50 5.53
C VAL A 182 -2.56 -10.95 5.44
N ASN A 183 -2.68 -9.64 5.30
CA ASN A 183 -3.96 -8.95 5.17
C ASN A 183 -3.90 -7.93 4.04
N SER A 184 -5.05 -7.48 3.56
CA SER A 184 -5.13 -6.32 2.69
C SER A 184 -5.96 -5.21 3.32
N VAL A 185 -5.57 -3.96 3.07
CA VAL A 185 -6.34 -2.76 3.39
C VAL A 185 -6.93 -2.23 2.10
N LEU A 186 -8.20 -1.85 2.15
CA LEU A 186 -8.97 -1.31 1.03
C LEU A 186 -9.32 0.16 1.33
N PRO A 187 -8.45 1.11 0.95
CA PRO A 187 -8.78 2.53 1.07
C PRO A 187 -10.01 2.87 0.23
N GLY A 188 -10.83 3.79 0.78
CA GLY A 188 -11.85 4.48 0.03
C GLY A 188 -11.27 5.64 -0.76
N ILE A 189 -11.95 6.80 -0.72
CA ILE A 189 -11.53 8.02 -1.41
C ILE A 189 -10.56 8.78 -0.52
N VAL A 190 -9.26 8.77 -0.86
CA VAL A 190 -8.19 9.45 -0.13
C VAL A 190 -7.56 10.49 -1.05
N ARG A 191 -7.61 11.78 -0.70
CA ARG A 191 -7.03 12.84 -1.51
C ARG A 191 -5.50 12.76 -1.48
N THR A 192 -4.93 12.16 -2.50
CA THR A 192 -3.50 11.94 -2.72
C THR A 192 -3.13 12.34 -4.15
N ASN A 193 -1.85 12.35 -4.49
CA ASN A 193 -1.41 12.56 -5.88
C ASN A 193 -2.08 11.58 -6.88
N MET A 194 -2.41 10.37 -6.45
CA MET A 194 -3.17 9.41 -7.27
C MET A 194 -4.58 9.93 -7.55
N TRP A 195 -5.28 10.47 -6.55
CA TRP A 195 -6.61 11.07 -6.73
C TRP A 195 -6.58 12.35 -7.54
N GLU A 196 -5.52 13.16 -7.42
CA GLU A 196 -5.35 14.33 -8.28
C GLU A 196 -5.25 13.89 -9.75
N GLY A 197 -4.55 12.79 -10.05
CA GLY A 197 -4.52 12.20 -11.39
C GLY A 197 -5.88 11.67 -11.87
N ILE A 198 -6.69 11.10 -10.96
CA ILE A 198 -8.07 10.68 -11.27
C ILE A 198 -8.95 11.89 -11.56
N LEU A 199 -8.82 12.98 -10.81
CA LEU A 199 -9.52 14.23 -11.07
C LEU A 199 -9.11 14.82 -12.42
N ASP A 200 -7.84 14.76 -12.82
CA ASP A 200 -7.40 15.14 -14.16
C ASP A 200 -8.13 14.35 -15.26
N ASP A 201 -8.27 13.04 -15.06
CA ASP A 201 -8.97 12.17 -15.99
C ASP A 201 -10.49 12.50 -16.03
N PHE A 202 -11.15 12.78 -14.89
CA PHE A 202 -12.57 13.16 -14.82
C PHE A 202 -12.88 14.52 -15.41
N THR A 203 -12.02 15.51 -15.18
CA THR A 203 -12.28 16.91 -15.53
C THR A 203 -11.67 17.32 -16.86
N ASN A 204 -10.97 16.41 -17.55
CA ASN A 204 -10.13 16.76 -18.70
C ASN A 204 -9.16 17.91 -18.38
N LYS A 205 -8.63 17.94 -17.13
CA LYS A 205 -7.73 18.97 -16.58
C LYS A 205 -8.37 20.37 -16.48
N ASP A 206 -9.69 20.45 -16.41
CA ASP A 206 -10.40 21.70 -16.11
C ASP A 206 -10.42 21.93 -14.60
N ASP A 207 -9.56 22.84 -14.14
CA ASP A 207 -9.44 23.16 -12.71
C ASP A 207 -10.71 23.82 -12.14
N SER A 208 -11.56 24.44 -12.98
CA SER A 208 -12.75 25.16 -12.52
C SER A 208 -13.83 24.23 -11.92
N ILE A 209 -13.85 22.95 -12.30
CA ILE A 209 -14.83 21.96 -11.83
C ILE A 209 -14.22 20.92 -10.88
N ARG A 210 -12.93 20.98 -10.60
CA ARG A 210 -12.16 19.98 -9.84
C ARG A 210 -12.69 19.73 -8.45
N GLU A 211 -12.88 20.79 -7.68
CA GLU A 211 -13.36 20.70 -6.28
C GLU A 211 -14.81 20.19 -6.22
N GLU A 212 -15.65 20.60 -7.14
CA GLU A 212 -17.03 20.11 -7.20
C GLU A 212 -17.08 18.63 -7.58
N THR A 213 -16.25 18.21 -8.55
CA THR A 213 -16.10 16.78 -8.92
C THR A 213 -15.61 15.93 -7.75
N PHE A 214 -14.63 16.42 -6.98
CA PHE A 214 -14.17 15.73 -5.76
C PHE A 214 -15.28 15.63 -4.72
N LYS A 215 -16.01 16.71 -4.48
CA LYS A 215 -17.14 16.75 -3.56
C LYS A 215 -18.25 15.77 -3.95
N GLN A 216 -18.58 15.73 -5.24
CA GLN A 216 -19.58 14.77 -5.77
C GLN A 216 -19.12 13.33 -5.58
N SER A 217 -17.84 13.05 -5.86
CA SER A 217 -17.26 11.71 -5.66
C SER A 217 -17.31 11.25 -4.20
N THR A 218 -17.23 12.18 -3.26
CA THR A 218 -17.26 11.89 -1.81
C THR A 218 -18.64 11.94 -1.19
N ALA A 219 -19.65 12.44 -1.91
CA ALA A 219 -21.01 12.63 -1.40
C ALA A 219 -21.69 11.32 -0.95
N ALA A 220 -21.30 10.19 -1.53
CA ALA A 220 -21.84 8.86 -1.19
C ALA A 220 -21.19 8.23 0.05
N ILE A 221 -20.21 8.88 0.68
CA ILE A 221 -19.56 8.35 1.88
C ILE A 221 -20.48 8.57 3.10
N PRO A 222 -20.97 7.50 3.77
CA PRO A 222 -21.91 7.64 4.89
C PRO A 222 -21.40 8.51 6.06
N LEU A 223 -20.08 8.45 6.36
CA LEU A 223 -19.47 9.32 7.39
C LEU A 223 -19.31 10.78 6.93
N GLY A 224 -19.72 11.15 5.71
CA GLY A 224 -19.77 12.52 5.21
C GLY A 224 -18.40 13.17 4.95
N ARG A 225 -17.32 12.41 4.95
CA ARG A 225 -15.97 12.92 4.68
C ARG A 225 -15.10 11.91 3.94
N PRO A 226 -14.17 12.36 3.06
CA PRO A 226 -13.15 11.49 2.51
C PRO A 226 -12.20 11.00 3.62
N GLN A 227 -11.49 9.93 3.34
CA GLN A 227 -10.45 9.42 4.24
C GLN A 227 -9.18 10.26 4.09
N THR A 228 -8.45 10.38 5.18
CA THR A 228 -7.08 10.91 5.20
C THR A 228 -6.06 9.77 5.03
N VAL A 229 -4.84 10.11 4.66
CA VAL A 229 -3.73 9.11 4.65
C VAL A 229 -3.49 8.53 6.05
N GLY A 230 -3.72 9.33 7.10
CA GLY A 230 -3.64 8.89 8.50
C GLY A 230 -4.72 7.88 8.90
N ASP A 231 -5.96 8.00 8.36
CA ASP A 231 -7.01 7.00 8.59
C ASP A 231 -6.54 5.61 8.09
N ILE A 232 -5.89 5.58 6.92
CA ILE A 232 -5.37 4.35 6.31
C ILE A 232 -4.15 3.84 7.08
N ALA A 233 -3.19 4.72 7.39
CA ALA A 233 -1.97 4.36 8.12
C ALA A 233 -2.31 3.77 9.49
N SER A 234 -3.31 4.30 10.21
CA SER A 234 -3.77 3.77 11.49
C SER A 234 -4.21 2.31 11.40
N MET A 235 -4.95 1.93 10.36
CA MET A 235 -5.35 0.54 10.13
C MET A 235 -4.13 -0.35 9.78
N VAL A 236 -3.20 0.17 8.98
CA VAL A 236 -1.95 -0.54 8.63
C VAL A 236 -1.14 -0.83 9.89
N LEU A 237 -0.94 0.16 10.77
CA LEU A 237 -0.22 -0.01 12.04
C LEU A 237 -0.92 -1.04 12.94
N TYR A 238 -2.25 -0.95 13.05
CA TYR A 238 -3.02 -1.92 13.84
C TYR A 238 -2.81 -3.35 13.33
N LEU A 239 -2.93 -3.59 12.03
CA LEU A 239 -2.73 -4.91 11.43
C LEU A 239 -1.29 -5.43 11.55
N ALA A 240 -0.32 -4.53 11.63
CA ALA A 240 1.09 -4.84 11.83
C ALA A 240 1.45 -5.10 13.30
N SER A 241 0.61 -4.70 14.23
CA SER A 241 0.86 -4.79 15.67
C SER A 241 0.61 -6.20 16.24
N ASP A 242 1.03 -6.41 17.48
CA ASP A 242 0.79 -7.66 18.20
C ASP A 242 -0.69 -7.80 18.63
N GLU A 243 -1.43 -6.70 18.73
CA GLU A 243 -2.87 -6.69 18.98
C GLU A 243 -3.66 -7.39 17.86
N ALA A 244 -3.13 -7.34 16.64
CA ALA A 244 -3.71 -8.00 15.47
C ALA A 244 -3.12 -9.40 15.19
N LYS A 245 -2.44 -10.03 16.15
CA LYS A 245 -1.79 -11.34 15.94
C LYS A 245 -2.71 -12.45 15.44
N ASN A 246 -4.00 -12.37 15.75
CA ASN A 246 -5.02 -13.34 15.31
C ASN A 246 -5.85 -12.87 14.11
N ILE A 247 -5.39 -11.81 13.41
CA ILE A 247 -6.03 -11.29 12.20
C ILE A 247 -5.16 -11.65 11.00
N THR A 248 -5.66 -12.53 10.14
CA THR A 248 -5.00 -12.91 8.87
C THR A 248 -6.05 -13.28 7.83
N ALA A 249 -5.72 -13.22 6.55
CA ALA A 249 -6.60 -13.45 5.41
C ALA A 249 -7.78 -12.44 5.30
N GLN A 250 -7.67 -11.29 5.99
CA GLN A 250 -8.74 -10.29 5.95
C GLN A 250 -8.48 -9.23 4.89
N ASN A 251 -9.59 -8.74 4.32
CA ASN A 251 -9.62 -7.64 3.36
C ASN A 251 -10.45 -6.51 4.01
N ILE A 252 -9.78 -5.54 4.65
CA ILE A 252 -10.42 -4.56 5.53
C ILE A 252 -10.58 -3.24 4.80
N ALA A 253 -11.82 -2.79 4.63
CA ALA A 253 -12.13 -1.48 4.08
C ALA A 253 -11.93 -0.38 5.14
N VAL A 254 -11.35 0.74 4.69
CA VAL A 254 -11.26 1.99 5.44
C VAL A 254 -11.82 3.08 4.53
N ASP A 255 -13.13 3.23 4.51
CA ASP A 255 -13.85 3.96 3.47
C ASP A 255 -15.06 4.79 3.97
N GLY A 256 -15.21 4.89 5.29
CA GLY A 256 -16.32 5.65 5.89
C GLY A 256 -17.70 5.04 5.67
N GLY A 257 -17.78 3.73 5.39
CA GLY A 257 -19.02 3.00 5.12
C GLY A 257 -19.44 3.05 3.65
N TYR A 258 -18.55 3.48 2.74
CA TYR A 258 -18.85 3.54 1.30
C TYR A 258 -19.17 2.15 0.72
N THR A 259 -18.43 1.12 1.15
CA THR A 259 -18.74 -0.27 0.84
C THR A 259 -19.27 -0.98 2.07
N PHE A 260 -20.26 -1.84 1.90
CA PHE A 260 -20.76 -2.72 2.95
C PHE A 260 -20.87 -4.14 2.40
N ASP A 261 -20.46 -5.09 3.22
CA ASP A 261 -20.65 -6.51 2.90
C ASP A 261 -22.10 -6.89 3.27
N ILE A 262 -22.84 -7.43 2.31
CA ILE A 262 -24.17 -8.01 2.53
C ILE A 262 -23.98 -9.51 2.67
#